data_97464888b51a1bf93c11b6b76008eea2
#
_entry.id   97464888b51a1bf93c11b6b76008eea2
#
_cell.length_a   1.000
_cell.length_b   1.000
_cell.length_c   1.000
_cell.angle_alpha   90.00
_cell.angle_beta   90.00
_cell.angle_gamma   90.00
#
_symmetry.space_group_name_H-M   'P 1'
#
loop_
_entity.id
_entity.type
_entity.pdbx_description
1 polymer ?
#
loop_
_entity_poly.entity_id
_entity_poly.type
_entity_poly.pdbx_seq_one_letter_code
_entity_poly.pdbx_strand_id
1 'polypeptide(L)'
;MTESPFETDGCRPAPRNCAPDSRVVAARLAALSHPARIEIIKHLSASNSCCCREVVDRFDLAQSTVSQHLKILVEAGLVRFEPDRQRSRYAVDHAALADVSASVAALVNSCCSGR
;
A
#
# COMPACT_ATOMS: atom_id res chain seq x y z
N MET A 1 25.58 -18.76 -3.08
CA MET A 1 25.01 -18.88 -2.90
C MET A 1 24.30 -18.30 -3.01
N THR A 2 24.14 -18.25 -3.13
CA THR A 2 23.57 -17.76 -3.26
C THR A 2 22.41 -17.75 -3.08
N GLU A 3 22.04 -18.48 -3.01
CA GLU A 3 20.85 -18.54 -2.88
C GLU A 3 20.44 -18.08 -1.71
N SER A 4 19.60 -17.21 -1.75
CA SER A 4 19.08 -16.83 -0.58
C SER A 4 18.14 -17.83 -0.15
N PRO A 5 17.93 -17.95 1.06
CA PRO A 5 16.97 -18.89 1.54
C PRO A 5 15.61 -18.58 1.04
N PHE A 6 15.32 -17.37 0.76
CA PHE A 6 14.05 -17.04 0.22
C PHE A 6 13.83 -17.68 -1.09
N GLU A 7 14.79 -17.71 -1.92
CA GLU A 7 14.60 -18.33 -3.15
C GLU A 7 14.36 -19.76 -3.02
N THR A 8 15.03 -20.37 -2.15
CA THR A 8 14.83 -21.74 -1.98
C THR A 8 13.48 -22.04 -1.55
N ASP A 9 12.98 -21.29 -0.66
CA ASP A 9 11.65 -21.51 -0.29
C ASP A 9 10.77 -21.21 -1.35
N GLY A 10 11.10 -20.31 -2.11
CA GLY A 10 10.26 -19.97 -3.17
C GLY A 10 10.05 -21.01 -4.06
N CYS A 11 10.91 -21.95 -4.01
CA CYS A 11 10.71 -22.95 -4.85
C CYS A 11 9.45 -23.58 -4.65
N ARG A 12 8.94 -23.64 -3.51
CA ARG A 12 7.78 -24.25 -3.37
C ARG A 12 6.73 -23.40 -3.74
N PRO A 13 5.94 -23.77 -4.59
CA PRO A 13 4.88 -22.98 -5.05
C PRO A 13 3.96 -22.76 -3.93
N ALA A 14 3.68 -21.58 -3.67
CA ALA A 14 2.75 -21.30 -2.67
C ALA A 14 1.39 -21.61 -3.11
N PRO A 15 0.52 -21.84 -2.25
CA PRO A 15 -0.86 -22.08 -2.60
C PRO A 15 -1.37 -20.87 -3.29
N ARG A 16 -2.01 -21.09 -4.31
CA ARG A 16 -2.45 -20.07 -5.07
C ARG A 16 -3.30 -19.13 -4.39
N ASN A 17 -4.13 -19.48 -3.59
CA ASN A 17 -5.03 -18.55 -3.02
C ASN A 17 -4.44 -17.96 -1.80
N CYS A 18 -3.20 -18.05 -1.57
CA CYS A 18 -2.73 -17.57 -0.38
C CYS A 18 -2.33 -16.14 -0.47
N ALA A 19 -1.71 -15.66 0.51
CA ALA A 19 -1.34 -14.29 0.61
C ALA A 19 -0.43 -13.87 -0.51
N PRO A 20 -0.35 -12.62 -0.79
CA PRO A 20 0.52 -12.14 -1.84
C PRO A 20 1.97 -12.39 -1.52
N ASP A 21 2.72 -12.32 -2.54
CA ASP A 21 4.14 -12.44 -2.46
C ASP A 21 4.71 -11.50 -1.44
N SER A 22 5.72 -11.91 -0.73
CA SER A 22 6.37 -11.09 0.27
C SER A 22 6.89 -9.78 -0.30
N ARG A 23 7.30 -9.78 -1.56
CA ARG A 23 7.76 -8.54 -2.16
C ARG A 23 6.64 -7.54 -2.34
N VAL A 24 5.45 -8.02 -2.64
CA VAL A 24 4.30 -7.14 -2.77
C VAL A 24 3.93 -6.58 -1.41
N VAL A 25 3.91 -7.44 -0.41
CA VAL A 25 3.60 -7.00 0.94
C VAL A 25 4.61 -5.97 1.42
N ALA A 26 5.89 -6.25 1.19
CA ALA A 26 6.94 -5.33 1.62
C ALA A 26 6.81 -3.96 0.93
N ALA A 27 6.49 -3.97 -0.36
CA ALA A 27 6.33 -2.71 -1.07
C ALA A 27 5.17 -1.90 -0.52
N ARG A 28 4.08 -2.57 -0.18
CA ARG A 28 2.93 -1.89 0.36
C ARG A 28 3.22 -1.35 1.76
N LEU A 29 3.91 -2.12 2.57
CA LEU A 29 4.28 -1.66 3.90
C LEU A 29 5.26 -0.49 3.81
N ALA A 30 6.18 -0.54 2.87
CA ALA A 30 7.12 0.55 2.67
C ALA A 30 6.37 1.83 2.28
N ALA A 31 5.37 1.70 1.44
CA ALA A 31 4.58 2.85 1.05
C ALA A 31 3.83 3.44 2.24
N LEU A 32 3.53 2.63 3.22
CA LEU A 32 2.85 3.10 4.41
C LEU A 32 3.79 3.56 5.51
N SER A 33 5.08 3.44 5.32
CA SER A 33 6.02 3.73 6.38
C SER A 33 6.41 5.20 6.48
N HIS A 34 5.49 6.08 6.22
CA HIS A 34 5.72 7.51 6.34
C HIS A 34 4.46 8.10 6.94
N PRO A 35 4.57 8.90 7.99
CA PRO A 35 3.38 9.42 8.66
C PRO A 35 2.44 10.17 7.72
N ALA A 36 3.01 10.95 6.83
CA ALA A 36 2.16 11.72 5.91
C ALA A 36 1.35 10.80 5.02
N ARG A 37 1.95 9.71 4.57
CA ARG A 37 1.22 8.80 3.69
C ARG A 37 0.10 8.07 4.43
N ILE A 38 0.31 7.77 5.68
CA ILE A 38 -0.75 7.17 6.47
C ILE A 38 -1.90 8.14 6.62
N GLU A 39 -1.60 9.40 6.90
CA GLU A 39 -2.64 10.38 7.04
C GLU A 39 -3.37 10.64 5.72
N ILE A 40 -2.67 10.59 4.62
CA ILE A 40 -3.29 10.73 3.31
C ILE A 40 -4.27 9.59 3.06
N ILE A 41 -3.87 8.38 3.39
CA ILE A 41 -4.75 7.23 3.22
C ILE A 41 -6.02 7.41 4.07
N LYS A 42 -5.87 7.87 5.29
CA LYS A 42 -7.02 8.08 6.14
C LYS A 42 -7.95 9.13 5.54
N HIS A 43 -7.38 10.20 5.02
CA HIS A 43 -8.18 11.27 4.44
C HIS A 43 -8.90 10.79 3.19
N LEU A 44 -8.20 10.07 2.32
CA LEU A 44 -8.81 9.57 1.10
C LEU A 44 -9.92 8.57 1.42
N SER A 45 -9.72 7.76 2.43
CA SER A 45 -10.71 6.79 2.81
C SER A 45 -11.97 7.46 3.33
N ALA A 46 -11.82 8.51 4.10
CA ALA A 46 -12.94 9.23 4.65
C ALA A 46 -13.73 10.00 3.58
N SER A 47 -13.03 10.42 2.53
CA SER A 47 -13.67 11.24 1.51
C SER A 47 -14.11 10.48 0.29
N ASN A 48 -13.82 9.20 0.23
CA ASN A 48 -14.08 8.35 -0.91
C ASN A 48 -13.16 8.62 -2.09
N SER A 49 -12.91 9.82 -2.45
CA SER A 49 -11.88 10.14 -3.42
C SER A 49 -11.61 11.64 -3.36
N CYS A 50 -10.40 12.02 -3.66
CA CYS A 50 -10.00 13.41 -3.64
C CYS A 50 -9.04 13.68 -4.76
N CYS A 51 -8.98 14.92 -5.19
CA CYS A 51 -7.93 15.31 -6.11
C CYS A 51 -6.72 15.77 -5.30
N CYS A 52 -5.59 15.87 -5.97
CA CYS A 52 -4.35 16.24 -5.31
C CYS A 52 -4.48 17.56 -4.59
N ARG A 53 -5.18 18.52 -5.20
CA ARG A 53 -5.35 19.82 -4.62
C ARG A 53 -6.06 19.76 -3.28
N GLU A 54 -7.04 18.91 -3.14
CA GLU A 54 -7.73 18.77 -1.89
C GLU A 54 -6.82 18.24 -0.80
N VAL A 55 -5.93 17.34 -1.16
CA VAL A 55 -4.97 16.80 -0.22
C VAL A 55 -3.97 17.87 0.19
N VAL A 56 -3.51 18.66 -0.77
CA VAL A 56 -2.58 19.73 -0.48
C VAL A 56 -3.21 20.70 0.52
N ASP A 57 -4.46 21.07 0.28
CA ASP A 57 -5.11 22.01 1.16
C ASP A 57 -5.30 21.45 2.56
N ARG A 58 -5.58 20.17 2.63
CA ARG A 58 -5.86 19.54 3.91
C ARG A 58 -4.61 19.42 4.77
N PHE A 59 -3.48 19.12 4.16
CA PHE A 59 -2.28 18.84 4.90
C PHE A 59 -1.23 19.94 4.90
N ASP A 60 -1.51 21.01 4.19
CA ASP A 60 -0.59 22.15 4.18
C ASP A 60 0.82 21.71 3.76
N LEU A 61 0.90 20.88 2.77
CA LEU A 61 2.16 20.46 2.20
C LEU A 61 2.29 21.01 0.81
N ALA A 62 3.51 21.10 0.32
CA ALA A 62 3.73 21.54 -1.04
C ALA A 62 3.10 20.56 -2.01
N GLN A 63 2.59 21.04 -3.11
CA GLN A 63 1.95 20.18 -4.09
C GLN A 63 2.89 19.11 -4.60
N SER A 64 4.15 19.44 -4.82
CA SER A 64 5.09 18.44 -5.31
C SER A 64 5.31 17.33 -4.29
N THR A 65 5.29 17.66 -3.01
CA THR A 65 5.43 16.67 -1.96
C THR A 65 4.22 15.75 -1.92
N VAL A 66 3.02 16.32 -2.01
CA VAL A 66 1.82 15.52 -2.01
C VAL A 66 1.78 14.63 -3.24
N SER A 67 2.16 15.16 -4.40
CA SER A 67 2.18 14.37 -5.62
C SER A 67 3.12 13.18 -5.50
N GLN A 68 4.26 13.39 -4.86
CA GLN A 68 5.21 12.32 -4.68
C GLN A 68 4.65 11.24 -3.77
N HIS A 69 4.00 11.64 -2.67
CA HIS A 69 3.39 10.67 -1.78
C HIS A 69 2.28 9.88 -2.48
N LEU A 70 1.45 10.57 -3.25
CA LEU A 70 0.37 9.90 -3.97
C LEU A 70 0.94 8.94 -5.00
N LYS A 71 2.00 9.33 -5.68
CA LYS A 71 2.60 8.46 -6.68
C LYS A 71 3.11 7.18 -6.04
N ILE A 72 3.76 7.29 -4.90
CA ILE A 72 4.28 6.13 -4.20
C ILE A 72 3.13 5.20 -3.80
N LEU A 73 2.03 5.78 -3.32
CA LEU A 73 0.90 4.98 -2.91
C LEU A 73 0.23 4.29 -4.09
N VAL A 74 0.16 4.97 -5.23
CA VAL A 74 -0.42 4.38 -6.42
C VAL A 74 0.46 3.26 -6.93
N GLU A 75 1.77 3.46 -6.93
CA GLU A 75 2.67 2.43 -7.42
C GLU A 75 2.67 1.20 -6.54
N ALA A 76 2.38 1.38 -5.27
CA ALA A 76 2.29 0.24 -4.36
C ALA A 76 0.94 -0.46 -4.44
N GLY A 77 0.00 0.12 -5.15
CA GLY A 77 -1.31 -0.48 -5.33
C GLY A 77 -2.29 -0.18 -4.22
N LEU A 78 -1.97 0.76 -3.32
CA LEU A 78 -2.86 1.08 -2.22
C LEU A 78 -3.85 2.18 -2.56
N VAL A 79 -3.55 2.95 -3.58
CA VAL A 79 -4.40 4.04 -4.00
C VAL A 79 -4.62 3.90 -5.49
N ARG A 80 -5.84 4.12 -5.95
CA ARG A 80 -6.15 4.08 -7.37
C ARG A 80 -6.18 5.49 -7.91
N PHE A 81 -5.61 5.64 -9.10
CA PHE A 81 -5.63 6.90 -9.79
C PHE A 81 -6.78 6.84 -10.79
N GLU A 82 -7.68 7.79 -10.68
CA GLU A 82 -8.84 7.83 -11.57
C GLU A 82 -8.81 9.12 -12.34
N PRO A 83 -8.47 9.09 -13.62
CA PRO A 83 -8.42 10.30 -14.40
C PRO A 83 -9.81 10.88 -14.56
N ASP A 84 -9.89 12.21 -14.53
CA ASP A 84 -11.13 12.88 -14.69
C ASP A 84 -10.89 13.99 -15.68
N ARG A 85 -11.93 14.49 -16.31
CA ARG A 85 -11.83 15.49 -17.25
C ARG A 85 -11.05 16.65 -16.79
N GLN A 86 -11.26 17.16 -15.63
CA GLN A 86 -10.66 18.36 -15.18
C GLN A 86 -9.54 18.16 -14.21
N ARG A 87 -9.51 17.07 -13.50
CA ARG A 87 -8.47 16.86 -12.54
C ARG A 87 -8.40 15.37 -12.24
N SER A 88 -7.26 14.97 -11.72
CA SER A 88 -7.07 13.59 -11.37
C SER A 88 -7.60 13.33 -9.99
N ARG A 89 -8.21 12.20 -9.81
CA ARG A 89 -8.74 11.84 -8.52
C ARG A 89 -8.03 10.60 -8.01
N TYR A 90 -7.93 10.50 -6.71
CA TYR A 90 -7.25 9.39 -6.06
C TYR A 90 -8.21 8.77 -5.05
N ALA A 91 -8.28 7.48 -5.01
CA ALA A 91 -9.16 6.75 -4.11
C ALA A 91 -8.42 5.57 -3.52
N VAL A 92 -8.71 5.26 -2.28
CA VAL A 92 -8.08 4.13 -1.61
C VAL A 92 -8.58 2.83 -2.21
N ASP A 93 -7.66 1.91 -2.44
CA ASP A 93 -8.04 0.58 -2.85
C ASP A 93 -8.22 -0.23 -1.58
N HIS A 94 -9.45 -0.33 -1.13
CA HIS A 94 -9.74 -0.98 0.14
C HIS A 94 -9.42 -2.47 0.13
N ALA A 95 -9.53 -3.10 -1.03
CA ALA A 95 -9.19 -4.52 -1.13
C ALA A 95 -7.69 -4.71 -0.91
N ALA A 96 -6.89 -3.80 -1.45
CA ALA A 96 -5.44 -3.90 -1.26
C ALA A 96 -5.07 -3.69 0.20
N LEU A 97 -5.74 -2.75 0.88
CA LEU A 97 -5.47 -2.55 2.29
C LEU A 97 -5.89 -3.76 3.11
N ALA A 98 -7.01 -4.38 2.76
CA ALA A 98 -7.44 -5.58 3.44
C ALA A 98 -6.44 -6.71 3.25
N ASP A 99 -5.86 -6.80 2.06
CA ASP A 99 -4.84 -7.81 1.81
C ASP A 99 -3.60 -7.57 2.66
N VAL A 100 -3.20 -6.33 2.83
CA VAL A 100 -2.07 -6.01 3.68
C VAL A 100 -2.36 -6.42 5.11
N SER A 101 -3.54 -6.11 5.58
CA SER A 101 -3.93 -6.47 6.92
C SER A 101 -3.88 -7.98 7.12
N ALA A 102 -4.44 -8.72 6.18
CA ALA A 102 -4.45 -10.17 6.26
C ALA A 102 -3.04 -10.73 6.21
N SER A 103 -2.18 -10.15 5.38
CA SER A 103 -0.82 -10.64 5.26
C SER A 103 -0.03 -10.41 6.53
N VAL A 104 -0.22 -9.25 7.16
CA VAL A 104 0.48 -8.96 8.39
C VAL A 104 -0.05 -9.85 9.51
N ALA A 105 -1.36 -10.06 9.57
CA ALA A 105 -1.93 -10.93 10.57
C ALA A 105 -1.42 -12.36 10.41
N ALA A 106 -1.35 -12.83 9.19
CA ALA A 106 -0.85 -14.17 8.93
C ALA A 106 0.61 -14.28 9.35
N LEU A 107 1.40 -13.28 9.08
CA LEU A 107 2.79 -13.29 9.46
C LEU A 107 2.94 -13.33 10.97
N VAL A 108 2.20 -12.49 11.67
CA VAL A 108 2.28 -12.43 13.11
C VAL A 108 1.82 -13.75 13.71
N ASN A 109 0.72 -14.28 13.24
CA ASN A 109 0.22 -15.53 13.75
C ASN A 109 1.16 -16.67 13.49
N SER A 110 1.75 -16.70 12.34
CA SER A 110 2.68 -17.75 12.00
C SER A 110 3.92 -17.70 12.90
N CYS A 111 4.43 -16.52 13.15
CA CYS A 111 5.61 -16.38 13.97
C CYS A 111 5.33 -16.63 15.44
N CYS A 112 4.14 -16.29 15.89
CA CYS A 112 3.80 -16.46 17.28
C CYS A 112 3.32 -17.83 17.62
N SER A 113 2.59 -18.45 16.73
CA SER A 113 2.03 -19.73 17.06
C SER A 113 3.03 -20.84 16.87
N GLY A 114 4.13 -20.57 16.35
CA GLY A 114 5.13 -21.57 16.19
C GLY A 114 5.84 -21.87 17.46
N ARG A 115 5.58 -21.26 18.57
CA ARG A 115 6.21 -21.51 19.67
C ARG A 115 5.68 -22.28 20.57
#